data_f17a65ff2b87e9fa0c462aeecaddafb7
#
_entry.id   f17a65ff2b87e9fa0c462aeecaddafb7
#
_cell.length_a   1.000
_cell.length_b   1.000
_cell.length_c   1.000
_cell.angle_alpha   90.00
_cell.angle_beta   90.00
_cell.angle_gamma   90.00
#
_symmetry.space_group_name_H-M   'P 1'
#
loop_
_entity.id
_entity.type
_entity.pdbx_description
1 polymer ?
#
loop_
_entity_poly.entity_id
_entity_poly.type
_entity_poly.pdbx_seq_one_letter_code
_entity_poly.pdbx_strand_id
1 'polypeptide(L)'
;MPAIEGPDGLIDGLCAMVELETGAFAVRTRARYVLFLELAGDPELGEPLRRQRREFEEGTEAIVVAVGISDPVPVTQAIMALGDGLLLHRLTVDPDLDIRPAIERAVRGLTVS
;
A
#
# COMPACT_ATOMS: atom_id res chain seq x y z
N MET A 1 -3.61 20.12 -1.26
CA MET A 1 -3.41 18.82 -1.91
C MET A 1 -4.51 18.55 -2.91
N PRO A 2 -4.17 18.21 -4.16
CA PRO A 2 -5.23 17.88 -5.11
C PRO A 2 -6.01 16.66 -4.63
N ALA A 3 -7.31 16.67 -4.88
CA ALA A 3 -8.15 15.52 -4.57
C ALA A 3 -7.78 14.34 -5.47
N ILE A 4 -7.88 13.13 -4.94
CA ILE A 4 -7.73 11.92 -5.74
C ILE A 4 -9.00 11.74 -6.55
N GLU A 5 -8.88 11.75 -7.86
CA GLU A 5 -10.01 11.64 -8.76
C GLU A 5 -9.96 10.32 -9.52
N GLY A 6 -10.93 9.45 -9.24
CA GLY A 6 -11.13 8.20 -9.95
C GLY A 6 -9.95 7.22 -9.85
N PRO A 7 -10.01 6.17 -10.67
CA PRO A 7 -8.96 5.15 -10.68
C PRO A 7 -7.57 5.68 -11.06
N ASP A 8 -7.50 6.68 -11.95
CA ASP A 8 -6.22 7.26 -12.38
C ASP A 8 -5.51 7.94 -11.21
N GLY A 9 -6.25 8.68 -10.39
CA GLY A 9 -5.68 9.31 -9.20
C GLY A 9 -5.19 8.29 -8.19
N LEU A 10 -5.91 7.19 -8.02
CA LEU A 10 -5.50 6.10 -7.15
C LEU A 10 -4.22 5.43 -7.66
N ILE A 11 -4.12 5.19 -8.96
CA ILE A 11 -2.93 4.63 -9.60
C ILE A 11 -1.73 5.54 -9.34
N ASP A 12 -1.87 6.83 -9.62
CA ASP A 12 -0.78 7.79 -9.43
C ASP A 12 -0.34 7.87 -7.96
N GLY A 13 -1.30 7.87 -7.06
CA GLY A 13 -1.01 7.89 -5.62
C GLY A 13 -0.25 6.66 -5.14
N LEU A 14 -0.65 5.48 -5.60
CA LEU A 14 0.03 4.24 -5.26
C LEU A 14 1.44 4.19 -5.84
N CYS A 15 1.61 4.61 -7.09
CA CYS A 15 2.94 4.69 -7.71
C CYS A 15 3.85 5.64 -6.92
N ALA A 16 3.35 6.81 -6.58
CA ALA A 16 4.13 7.80 -5.81
C ALA A 16 4.54 7.25 -4.45
N MET A 17 3.62 6.57 -3.76
CA MET A 17 3.89 5.97 -2.46
C MET A 17 4.99 4.91 -2.56
N VAL A 18 4.90 4.00 -3.53
CA VAL A 18 5.91 2.94 -3.70
C VAL A 18 7.28 3.55 -4.06
N GLU A 19 7.31 4.55 -4.95
CA GLU A 19 8.55 5.23 -5.30
C GLU A 19 9.21 5.88 -4.08
N LEU A 20 8.43 6.58 -3.27
CA LEU A 20 8.94 7.25 -2.07
C LEU A 20 9.45 6.24 -1.03
N GLU A 21 8.67 5.22 -0.74
CA GLU A 21 8.97 4.22 0.29
C GLU A 21 10.14 3.30 -0.09
N THR A 22 10.41 3.12 -1.38
CA THR A 22 11.55 2.32 -1.85
C THR A 22 12.72 3.18 -2.33
N GLY A 23 12.56 4.50 -2.33
CA GLY A 23 13.59 5.47 -2.70
C GLY A 23 14.11 6.21 -1.48
N ALA A 24 13.62 7.44 -1.27
CA ALA A 24 14.09 8.30 -0.17
C ALA A 24 13.93 7.66 1.21
N PHE A 25 12.88 6.85 1.41
CA PHE A 25 12.57 6.22 2.69
C PHE A 25 12.88 4.72 2.73
N ALA A 26 13.71 4.21 1.82
CA ALA A 26 13.99 2.77 1.72
C ALA A 26 14.50 2.15 3.02
N VAL A 27 15.41 2.83 3.71
CA VAL A 27 15.97 2.32 4.97
C VAL A 27 14.88 2.20 6.03
N ARG A 28 14.06 3.23 6.18
CA ARG A 28 12.95 3.24 7.13
C ARG A 28 11.92 2.17 6.81
N THR A 29 11.58 2.02 5.54
CA THR A 29 10.61 1.02 5.07
C THR A 29 11.11 -0.38 5.36
N ARG A 30 12.37 -0.66 5.05
CA ARG A 30 12.97 -1.97 5.35
C ARG A 30 12.93 -2.28 6.84
N ALA A 31 13.32 -1.32 7.67
CA ALA A 31 13.31 -1.47 9.13
C ALA A 31 11.90 -1.77 9.64
N ARG A 32 10.88 -1.09 9.11
CA ARG A 32 9.48 -1.30 9.49
C ARG A 32 9.04 -2.74 9.20
N TYR A 33 9.36 -3.27 8.02
CA TYR A 33 9.00 -4.64 7.68
C TYR A 33 9.74 -5.66 8.52
N VAL A 34 11.01 -5.44 8.80
CA VAL A 34 11.78 -6.32 9.70
C VAL A 34 11.13 -6.38 11.08
N LEU A 35 10.79 -5.21 11.64
CA LEU A 35 10.12 -5.15 12.94
C LEU A 35 8.74 -5.82 12.90
N PHE A 36 8.00 -5.63 11.83
CA PHE A 36 6.69 -6.26 11.67
C PHE A 36 6.80 -7.79 11.71
N LEU A 37 7.74 -8.34 10.96
CA LEU A 37 7.96 -9.79 10.92
C LEU A 37 8.45 -10.33 12.26
N GLU A 38 9.35 -9.62 12.92
CA GLU A 38 9.90 -10.05 14.21
C GLU A 38 8.88 -9.97 15.34
N LEU A 39 8.01 -8.96 15.33
CA LEU A 39 7.10 -8.68 16.44
C LEU A 39 5.66 -9.11 16.17
N ALA A 40 5.37 -9.71 15.02
CA ALA A 40 4.01 -10.07 14.64
C ALA A 40 3.34 -11.02 15.64
N GLY A 41 4.12 -11.91 16.24
CA GLY A 41 3.62 -12.86 17.24
C GLY A 41 3.61 -12.33 18.68
N ASP A 42 4.08 -11.12 18.92
CA ASP A 42 4.13 -10.54 20.25
C ASP A 42 2.93 -9.64 20.50
N PRO A 43 2.03 -9.98 21.47
CA PRO A 43 0.83 -9.19 21.71
C PRO A 43 1.11 -7.76 22.19
N GLU A 44 2.18 -7.55 22.94
CA GLU A 44 2.50 -6.24 23.51
C GLU A 44 3.39 -5.42 22.60
N LEU A 45 4.53 -5.96 22.20
CA LEU A 45 5.52 -5.23 21.40
C LEU A 45 5.06 -4.99 19.98
N GLY A 46 4.23 -5.87 19.44
CA GLY A 46 3.68 -5.71 18.09
C GLY A 46 2.49 -4.77 18.00
N GLU A 47 1.84 -4.42 19.12
CA GLU A 47 0.62 -3.63 19.09
C GLU A 47 0.78 -2.24 18.47
N PRO A 48 1.84 -1.45 18.76
CA PRO A 48 2.01 -0.16 18.09
C PRO A 48 2.11 -0.29 16.57
N LEU A 49 2.79 -1.33 16.08
CA LEU A 49 2.92 -1.58 14.65
C LEU A 49 1.57 -1.96 14.02
N ARG A 50 0.81 -2.82 14.70
CA ARG A 50 -0.52 -3.21 14.22
C ARG A 50 -1.48 -2.03 14.21
N ARG A 51 -1.43 -1.18 15.22
CA ARG A 51 -2.27 0.02 15.29
C ARG A 51 -1.93 0.98 14.14
N GLN A 52 -0.66 1.25 13.90
CA GLN A 52 -0.22 2.09 12.80
C GLN A 52 -0.70 1.53 11.46
N ARG A 53 -0.62 0.21 11.31
CA ARG A 53 -1.08 -0.48 10.10
C ARG A 53 -2.59 -0.32 9.91
N ARG A 54 -3.36 -0.46 10.98
CA ARG A 54 -4.82 -0.26 10.91
C ARG A 54 -5.17 1.17 10.53
N GLU A 55 -4.48 2.16 11.08
CA GLU A 55 -4.70 3.57 10.74
C GLU A 55 -4.42 3.83 9.26
N PHE A 56 -3.35 3.25 8.73
CA PHE A 56 -3.02 3.36 7.31
C PHE A 56 -4.09 2.69 6.44
N GLU A 57 -4.58 1.53 6.84
CA GLU A 57 -5.64 0.82 6.13
C GLU A 57 -6.94 1.62 6.12
N GLU A 58 -7.30 2.20 7.26
CA GLU A 58 -8.50 3.06 7.37
C GLU A 58 -8.38 4.27 6.44
N GLY A 59 -7.21 4.90 6.38
CA GLY A 59 -6.96 6.01 5.46
C GLY A 59 -7.08 5.60 4.01
N THR A 60 -6.57 4.42 3.67
CA THR A 60 -6.68 3.87 2.31
C THR A 60 -8.13 3.57 1.96
N GLU A 61 -8.88 2.98 2.90
CA GLU A 61 -10.30 2.71 2.69
C GLU A 61 -11.09 3.99 2.44
N ALA A 62 -10.79 5.06 3.18
CA ALA A 62 -11.44 6.35 2.98
C ALA A 62 -11.21 6.88 1.55
N ILE A 63 -10.02 6.70 1.00
CA ILE A 63 -9.72 7.07 -0.37
C ILE A 63 -10.51 6.21 -1.35
N VAL A 64 -10.57 4.90 -1.13
CA VAL A 64 -11.32 3.96 -1.97
C VAL A 64 -12.80 4.34 -2.00
N VAL A 65 -13.38 4.68 -0.85
CA VAL A 65 -14.77 5.15 -0.75
C VAL A 65 -14.96 6.45 -1.52
N ALA A 66 -14.04 7.41 -1.33
CA ALA A 66 -14.12 8.72 -1.99
C ALA A 66 -14.02 8.62 -3.51
N VAL A 67 -13.30 7.64 -4.04
CA VAL A 67 -13.20 7.38 -5.48
C VAL A 67 -14.50 6.79 -6.03
N GLY A 68 -15.40 6.32 -5.17
CA GLY A 68 -16.69 5.79 -5.59
C GLY A 68 -16.68 4.30 -5.93
N ILE A 69 -15.70 3.57 -5.42
CA ILE A 69 -15.59 2.13 -5.65
C ILE A 69 -16.60 1.40 -4.79
N SER A 70 -17.39 0.51 -5.40
CA SER A 70 -18.25 -0.40 -4.67
C SER A 70 -17.42 -1.44 -3.94
N ASP A 71 -17.93 -1.97 -2.85
CA ASP A 71 -17.27 -3.03 -2.09
C ASP A 71 -15.88 -2.62 -1.57
N PRO A 72 -15.79 -1.51 -0.80
CA PRO A 72 -14.49 -0.90 -0.47
C PRO A 72 -13.60 -1.76 0.43
N VAL A 73 -14.15 -2.62 1.27
CA VAL A 73 -13.34 -3.40 2.21
C VAL A 73 -12.41 -4.40 1.48
N PRO A 74 -12.92 -5.32 0.63
CA PRO A 74 -12.03 -6.23 -0.07
C PRO A 74 -11.11 -5.51 -1.07
N VAL A 75 -11.56 -4.42 -1.68
CA VAL A 75 -10.71 -3.63 -2.57
C VAL A 75 -9.55 -3.01 -1.79
N THR A 76 -9.82 -2.45 -0.62
CA THR A 76 -8.77 -1.90 0.25
C THR A 76 -7.77 -2.97 0.66
N GLN A 77 -8.24 -4.13 1.06
CA GLN A 77 -7.37 -5.25 1.43
C GLN A 77 -6.46 -5.66 0.27
N ALA A 78 -6.99 -5.73 -0.94
CA ALA A 78 -6.21 -6.07 -2.13
C ALA A 78 -5.16 -5.00 -2.43
N ILE A 79 -5.51 -3.72 -2.31
CA ILE A 79 -4.57 -2.61 -2.51
C ILE A 79 -3.45 -2.66 -1.47
N MET A 80 -3.79 -2.91 -0.21
CA MET A 80 -2.78 -3.03 0.85
C MET A 80 -1.81 -4.17 0.57
N ALA A 81 -2.31 -5.33 0.17
CA ALA A 81 -1.49 -6.48 -0.16
C ALA A 81 -0.60 -6.23 -1.38
N LEU A 82 -1.15 -5.57 -2.40
CA LEU A 82 -0.39 -5.18 -3.59
C LEU A 82 0.76 -4.24 -3.20
N GLY A 83 0.47 -3.23 -2.38
CA GLY A 83 1.49 -2.29 -1.90
C GLY A 83 2.61 -3.01 -1.17
N ASP A 84 2.27 -3.87 -0.22
CA ASP A 84 3.25 -4.65 0.53
C ASP A 84 4.11 -5.50 -0.42
N GLY A 85 3.47 -6.17 -1.37
CA GLY A 85 4.18 -7.02 -2.32
C GLY A 85 5.18 -6.24 -3.17
N LEU A 86 4.78 -5.09 -3.69
CA LEU A 86 5.65 -4.25 -4.51
C LEU A 86 6.80 -3.66 -3.70
N LEU A 87 6.51 -3.19 -2.48
CA LEU A 87 7.53 -2.65 -1.58
C LEU A 87 8.58 -3.72 -1.25
N LEU A 88 8.13 -4.90 -0.84
CA LEU A 88 9.04 -6.00 -0.50
C LEU A 88 9.84 -6.46 -1.72
N HIS A 89 9.21 -6.52 -2.89
CA HIS A 89 9.88 -6.93 -4.11
C HIS A 89 11.03 -5.98 -4.47
N ARG A 90 10.76 -4.68 -4.46
CA ARG A 90 11.80 -3.68 -4.74
C ARG A 90 12.90 -3.64 -3.69
N LEU A 91 12.56 -3.88 -2.43
CA LEU A 91 13.54 -3.84 -1.34
C LEU A 91 14.41 -5.10 -1.27
N THR A 92 14.04 -6.18 -1.94
CA THR A 92 14.73 -7.47 -1.79
C THR A 92 15.18 -8.08 -3.11
N VAL A 93 14.28 -8.28 -4.06
CA VAL A 93 14.53 -9.12 -5.24
C VAL A 93 14.88 -8.28 -6.47
N ASP A 94 14.17 -7.18 -6.69
CA ASP A 94 14.29 -6.41 -7.92
C ASP A 94 14.14 -4.91 -7.65
N PRO A 95 15.26 -4.22 -7.35
CA PRO A 95 15.23 -2.78 -7.08
C PRO A 95 14.72 -1.93 -8.24
N ASP A 96 14.78 -2.44 -9.46
CA ASP A 96 14.42 -1.72 -10.68
C ASP A 96 13.04 -2.12 -11.22
N LEU A 97 12.26 -2.87 -10.44
CA LEU A 97 10.92 -3.30 -10.86
C LEU A 97 10.08 -2.10 -11.31
N ASP A 98 9.55 -2.18 -12.52
CA ASP A 98 8.59 -1.19 -13.02
C ASP A 98 7.23 -1.47 -12.40
N ILE A 99 6.82 -0.63 -11.47
CA ILE A 99 5.62 -0.86 -10.65
C ILE A 99 4.33 -0.41 -11.33
N ARG A 100 4.40 0.54 -12.27
CA ARG A 100 3.20 1.14 -12.83
C ARG A 100 2.32 0.13 -13.58
N PRO A 101 2.84 -0.73 -14.45
CA PRO A 101 1.98 -1.69 -15.15
C PRO A 101 1.21 -2.62 -14.20
N ALA A 102 1.85 -3.09 -13.13
CA ALA A 102 1.20 -3.94 -12.14
C ALA A 102 0.10 -3.18 -11.40
N ILE A 103 0.39 -1.96 -10.98
CA ILE A 103 -0.57 -1.11 -10.27
C ILE A 103 -1.76 -0.80 -11.17
N GLU A 104 -1.52 -0.40 -12.42
CA GLU A 104 -2.60 -0.08 -13.37
C GLU A 104 -3.53 -1.27 -13.58
N ARG A 105 -2.98 -2.44 -13.85
CA ARG A 105 -3.79 -3.63 -14.07
C ARG A 105 -4.61 -4.01 -12.83
N ALA A 106 -3.97 -3.97 -11.67
CA ALA A 106 -4.65 -4.32 -10.42
C ALA A 106 -5.77 -3.35 -10.10
N VAL A 107 -5.49 -2.04 -10.14
CA VAL A 107 -6.50 -1.03 -9.81
C VAL A 107 -7.66 -1.07 -10.81
N ARG A 108 -7.38 -1.18 -12.10
CA ARG A 108 -8.45 -1.24 -13.09
C ARG A 108 -9.30 -2.49 -12.92
N GLY A 109 -8.68 -3.62 -12.59
CA GLY A 109 -9.41 -4.84 -12.29
C GLY A 109 -10.28 -4.75 -11.04
N LEU A 110 -9.78 -4.09 -10.00
CA LEU A 110 -10.49 -3.92 -8.74
C LEU A 110 -11.62 -2.88 -8.82
N THR A 111 -11.57 -1.98 -9.80
CA THR A 111 -12.55 -0.90 -9.95
C THR A 111 -13.61 -1.17 -11.01
N VAL A 112 -13.59 -2.33 -11.63
CA VAL A 112 -14.64 -2.76 -12.55
C VAL A 112 -15.89 -3.11 -11.76
N SER A 113 -16.99 -2.53 -12.13
CA SER A 113 -18.29 -2.80 -11.49
C SER A 113 -19.00 -3.99 -12.12
#